data_2e070c606f1342a7ada8015b7e9212d7
#
_entry.id   2e070c606f1342a7ada8015b7e9212d7
#
_cell.length_a   1.000
_cell.length_b   1.000
_cell.length_c   1.000
_cell.angle_alpha   90.00
_cell.angle_beta   90.00
_cell.angle_gamma   90.00
#
_symmetry.space_group_name_H-M   'P 1'
#
loop_
_entity.id
_entity.type
_entity.pdbx_description
1 polymer ?
#
loop_
_entity_poly.entity_id
_entity_poly.type
_entity_poly.pdbx_seq_one_letter_code
_entity_poly.pdbx_strand_id
1 'polypeptide(L)'
;MIITVFRSRLLPGVDAEYGTLATEMSRLAGSMPGFVSDKAFVADDGERVTIVMFADAASQQAWRDHPAHRRAQERGRAELYSEYSLFSATVTYSSSHRADAVS
;
A
#
# COMPACT_ATOMS: atom_id res chain seq x y z
N MET A 1 -2.35 12.96 -9.36
CA MET A 1 -2.29 11.60 -8.82
C MET A 1 -1.22 11.52 -7.74
N ILE A 2 -1.54 10.87 -6.65
CA ILE A 2 -0.63 10.70 -5.52
C ILE A 2 -0.22 9.23 -5.43
N ILE A 3 1.07 8.99 -5.34
CA ILE A 3 1.63 7.66 -5.11
C ILE A 3 2.16 7.58 -3.68
N THR A 4 1.83 6.51 -2.98
CA THR A 4 2.41 6.18 -1.68
C THR A 4 3.21 4.90 -1.82
N VAL A 5 4.46 4.94 -1.39
CA VAL A 5 5.34 3.76 -1.37
C VAL A 5 5.60 3.42 0.09
N PHE A 6 5.17 2.23 0.49
CA PHE A 6 5.34 1.73 1.85
C PHE A 6 6.30 0.55 1.83
N ARG A 7 7.41 0.67 2.55
CA ARG A 7 8.44 -0.36 2.64
C ARG A 7 8.47 -0.90 4.07
N SER A 8 8.49 -2.21 4.21
CA SER A 8 8.47 -2.82 5.54
C SER A 8 9.20 -4.15 5.59
N ARG A 9 9.59 -4.53 6.81
CA ARG A 9 10.04 -5.89 7.14
C ARG A 9 9.22 -6.37 8.32
N LEU A 10 8.75 -7.60 8.24
CA LEU A 10 7.93 -8.19 9.29
C LEU A 10 8.78 -8.78 10.40
N LEU A 11 8.24 -8.77 11.61
CA LEU A 11 8.76 -9.59 12.68
C LEU A 11 8.59 -11.07 12.33
N PRO A 12 9.43 -11.97 12.90
CA PRO A 12 9.27 -13.40 12.66
C PRO A 12 7.92 -13.93 13.13
N GLY A 13 7.31 -14.81 12.35
CA GLY A 13 6.12 -15.55 12.75
C GLY A 13 4.80 -14.83 12.60
N VAL A 14 4.77 -13.62 12.01
CA VAL A 14 3.51 -12.85 11.87
C VAL A 14 2.95 -12.85 10.45
N ASP A 15 3.48 -13.67 9.54
CA ASP A 15 3.13 -13.63 8.12
C ASP A 15 1.63 -13.82 7.87
N ALA A 16 1.01 -14.80 8.53
CA ALA A 16 -0.41 -15.10 8.32
C ALA A 16 -1.29 -13.95 8.81
N GLU A 17 -0.97 -13.40 9.98
CA GLU A 17 -1.71 -12.29 10.59
C GLU A 17 -1.56 -11.02 9.74
N TYR A 18 -0.34 -10.76 9.29
CA TYR A 18 -0.09 -9.63 8.40
C TYR A 18 -0.86 -9.79 7.10
N GLY A 19 -0.88 -10.98 6.51
CA GLY A 19 -1.60 -11.24 5.26
C GLY A 19 -3.09 -10.94 5.36
N THR A 20 -3.71 -11.32 6.48
CA THR A 20 -5.12 -11.02 6.74
C THR A 20 -5.35 -9.52 6.83
N LEU A 21 -4.51 -8.81 7.59
CA LEU A 21 -4.63 -7.37 7.75
C LEU A 21 -4.40 -6.64 6.43
N ALA A 22 -3.39 -7.04 5.67
CA ALA A 22 -3.08 -6.44 4.37
C ALA A 22 -4.23 -6.60 3.38
N THR A 23 -4.87 -7.77 3.35
CA THR A 23 -6.03 -8.02 2.49
C THR A 23 -7.19 -7.12 2.86
N GLU A 24 -7.46 -6.95 4.15
CA GLU A 24 -8.51 -6.03 4.61
C GLU A 24 -8.23 -4.59 4.22
N MET A 25 -6.98 -4.15 4.36
CA MET A 25 -6.60 -2.78 4.03
C MET A 25 -6.64 -2.53 2.53
N SER A 26 -6.27 -3.50 1.72
CA SER A 26 -6.40 -3.40 0.26
C SER A 26 -7.88 -3.28 -0.14
N ARG A 27 -8.76 -4.05 0.47
CA ARG A 27 -10.19 -3.97 0.23
C ARG A 27 -10.75 -2.61 0.62
N LEU A 28 -10.34 -2.11 1.78
CA LEU A 28 -10.75 -0.78 2.23
C LEU A 28 -10.31 0.30 1.24
N ALA A 29 -9.05 0.30 0.85
CA ALA A 29 -8.53 1.26 -0.11
C ALA A 29 -9.33 1.23 -1.42
N GLY A 30 -9.61 0.03 -1.92
CA GLY A 30 -10.37 -0.15 -3.15
C GLY A 30 -11.81 0.36 -3.08
N SER A 31 -12.37 0.49 -1.88
CA SER A 31 -13.72 1.03 -1.68
C SER A 31 -13.75 2.55 -1.53
N MET A 32 -12.60 3.19 -1.39
CA MET A 32 -12.53 4.63 -1.14
C MET A 32 -12.63 5.43 -2.45
N PRO A 33 -13.31 6.59 -2.40
CA PRO A 33 -13.33 7.48 -3.57
C PRO A 33 -11.92 7.88 -3.97
N GLY A 34 -11.65 7.95 -5.28
CA GLY A 34 -10.37 8.36 -5.82
C GLY A 34 -9.30 7.27 -5.85
N PHE A 35 -9.61 6.07 -5.41
CA PHE A 35 -8.68 4.95 -5.51
C PHE A 35 -8.35 4.65 -6.98
N VAL A 36 -7.07 4.47 -7.28
CA VAL A 36 -6.60 4.13 -8.63
C VAL A 36 -6.10 2.69 -8.67
N SER A 37 -5.15 2.35 -7.80
CA SER A 37 -4.59 1.00 -7.77
C SER A 37 -3.78 0.76 -6.50
N ASP A 38 -3.59 -0.51 -6.17
CA ASP A 38 -2.60 -0.92 -5.19
C ASP A 38 -1.96 -2.24 -5.61
N LYS A 39 -0.73 -2.44 -5.20
CA LYS A 39 -0.04 -3.70 -5.45
C LYS A 39 1.12 -3.84 -4.47
N ALA A 40 1.33 -5.06 -4.00
CA ALA A 40 2.41 -5.39 -3.09
C ALA A 40 3.42 -6.30 -3.77
N PHE A 41 4.68 -6.12 -3.40
CA PHE A 41 5.82 -6.88 -3.92
C PHE A 41 6.66 -7.36 -2.75
N VAL A 42 7.38 -8.45 -2.95
CA VAL A 42 8.37 -8.94 -1.98
C VAL A 42 9.70 -9.04 -2.70
N ALA A 43 10.71 -8.35 -2.17
CA ALA A 43 12.05 -8.40 -2.71
C ALA A 43 12.75 -9.71 -2.32
N ASP A 44 13.85 -10.03 -3.00
CA ASP A 44 14.61 -11.25 -2.74
C ASP A 44 15.11 -11.34 -1.29
N ASP A 45 15.36 -10.20 -0.67
CA ASP A 45 15.84 -10.12 0.71
C ASP A 45 14.72 -10.11 1.75
N GLY A 46 13.47 -10.28 1.30
CA GLY A 46 12.30 -10.33 2.18
C GLY A 46 11.65 -8.99 2.46
N GLU A 47 12.19 -7.87 1.98
CA GLU A 47 11.54 -6.58 2.12
C GLU A 47 10.21 -6.56 1.35
N ARG A 48 9.17 -6.03 1.97
CA ARG A 48 7.87 -5.86 1.33
C ARG A 48 7.69 -4.41 0.90
N VAL A 49 7.15 -4.22 -0.29
CA VAL A 49 6.87 -2.89 -0.82
C VAL A 49 5.43 -2.88 -1.31
N THR A 50 4.63 -1.95 -0.79
CA THR A 50 3.27 -1.73 -1.27
C THR A 50 3.20 -0.37 -1.95
N ILE A 51 2.67 -0.34 -3.16
CA ILE A 51 2.46 0.88 -3.93
C ILE A 51 0.97 1.11 -4.02
N VAL A 52 0.52 2.27 -3.53
CA VAL A 52 -0.90 2.65 -3.53
C VAL A 52 -1.03 3.98 -4.25
N MET A 53 -2.02 4.08 -5.13
CA MET A 53 -2.24 5.31 -5.91
C MET A 53 -3.67 5.80 -5.74
N PHE A 54 -3.80 7.10 -5.51
CA PHE A 54 -5.07 7.82 -5.44
C PHE A 54 -5.06 8.96 -6.45
N ALA A 55 -6.25 9.33 -6.91
CA ALA A 55 -6.40 10.35 -7.94
C ALA A 55 -5.89 11.73 -7.50
N ASP A 56 -6.08 12.06 -6.21
CA ASP A 56 -5.71 13.36 -5.67
C ASP A 56 -5.32 13.28 -4.20
N ALA A 57 -4.79 14.39 -3.68
CA ALA A 57 -4.30 14.45 -2.30
C ALA A 57 -5.43 14.28 -1.27
N ALA A 58 -6.61 14.82 -1.54
CA ALA A 58 -7.73 14.73 -0.61
C ALA A 58 -8.19 13.28 -0.45
N SER A 59 -8.28 12.53 -1.54
CA SER A 59 -8.66 11.11 -1.49
C SER A 59 -7.64 10.28 -0.74
N GLN A 60 -6.35 10.51 -0.99
CA GLN A 60 -5.28 9.81 -0.29
C GLN A 60 -5.31 10.12 1.21
N GLN A 61 -5.55 11.39 1.57
CA GLN A 61 -5.64 11.80 2.97
C GLN A 61 -6.83 11.14 3.67
N ALA A 62 -7.98 11.07 3.01
CA ALA A 62 -9.17 10.44 3.57
C ALA A 62 -8.94 8.94 3.87
N TRP A 63 -8.25 8.23 2.98
CA TRP A 63 -7.88 6.83 3.20
C TRP A 63 -6.91 6.72 4.38
N ARG A 64 -5.90 7.55 4.41
CA ARG A 64 -4.89 7.54 5.47
C ARG A 64 -5.49 7.79 6.84
N ASP A 65 -6.49 8.66 6.92
CA ASP A 65 -7.14 9.04 8.17
C ASP A 65 -8.32 8.15 8.55
N HIS A 66 -8.68 7.20 7.69
CA HIS A 66 -9.80 6.30 7.98
C HIS A 66 -9.52 5.52 9.28
N PRO A 67 -10.49 5.43 10.20
CA PRO A 67 -10.26 4.76 11.50
C PRO A 67 -9.73 3.34 11.39
N ALA A 68 -10.20 2.57 10.42
CA ALA A 68 -9.73 1.21 10.22
C ALA A 68 -8.27 1.18 9.79
N HIS A 69 -7.85 2.14 8.94
CA HIS A 69 -6.46 2.24 8.49
C HIS A 69 -5.55 2.69 9.65
N ARG A 70 -6.02 3.60 10.48
CA ARG A 70 -5.27 4.03 11.67
C ARG A 70 -5.05 2.88 12.65
N ARG A 71 -6.10 2.07 12.89
CA ARG A 71 -5.97 0.88 13.73
C ARG A 71 -4.97 -0.11 13.18
N ALA A 72 -4.99 -0.32 11.87
CA ALA A 72 -4.03 -1.21 11.22
C ALA A 72 -2.59 -0.69 11.35
N GLN A 73 -2.38 0.62 11.22
CA GLN A 73 -1.07 1.24 11.40
C GLN A 73 -0.55 1.04 12.83
N GLU A 74 -1.40 1.26 13.82
CA GLU A 74 -1.03 1.09 15.23
C GLU A 74 -0.65 -0.36 15.52
N ARG A 75 -1.44 -1.31 15.05
CA ARG A 75 -1.16 -2.73 15.21
C ARG A 75 0.14 -3.12 14.52
N GLY A 76 0.37 -2.62 13.32
CA GLY A 76 1.61 -2.88 12.58
C GLY A 76 2.83 -2.43 13.35
N ARG A 77 2.81 -1.20 13.87
CA ARG A 77 3.93 -0.67 14.65
C ARG A 77 4.15 -1.44 15.94
N ALA A 78 3.07 -1.84 16.60
CA ALA A 78 3.17 -2.50 17.90
C ALA A 78 3.61 -3.96 17.80
N GLU A 79 3.17 -4.69 16.77
CA GLU A 79 3.25 -6.15 16.78
C GLU A 79 3.75 -6.81 15.48
N LEU A 80 3.75 -6.13 14.35
CA LEU A 80 3.97 -6.77 13.06
C LEU A 80 5.28 -6.40 12.38
N TYR A 81 5.72 -5.15 12.46
CA TYR A 81 6.90 -4.68 11.73
C TYR A 81 8.13 -4.61 12.59
N SER A 82 9.25 -5.12 12.07
CA SER A 82 10.57 -4.85 12.65
C SER A 82 11.05 -3.46 12.24
N GLU A 83 10.69 -3.03 11.04
CA GLU A 83 10.98 -1.69 10.54
C GLU A 83 10.00 -1.34 9.42
N TYR A 84 9.77 -0.06 9.19
CA TYR A 84 9.06 0.41 8.02
C TYR A 84 9.44 1.85 7.71
N SER A 85 9.24 2.23 6.45
CA SER A 85 9.30 3.60 6.00
C SER A 85 8.27 3.81 4.92
N LEU A 86 7.80 5.04 4.76
CA LEU A 86 6.88 5.36 3.68
C LEU A 86 7.09 6.79 3.22
N PHE A 87 6.71 7.05 1.99
CA PHE A 87 6.58 8.39 1.47
C PHE A 87 5.40 8.47 0.51
N SER A 88 4.84 9.67 0.38
CA SER A 88 3.85 9.98 -0.64
C SER A 88 4.37 11.11 -1.51
N ALA A 89 4.07 11.05 -2.79
CA ALA A 89 4.55 12.03 -3.75
C ALA A 89 3.53 12.27 -4.83
N THR A 90 3.59 13.44 -5.45
CA THR A 90 2.78 13.75 -6.62
C THR A 90 3.45 13.15 -7.85
N VAL A 91 2.68 12.45 -8.67
CA VAL A 91 3.16 11.92 -9.94
C VAL A 91 3.23 13.08 -10.94
N THR A 92 4.44 13.40 -11.41
CA THR A 92 4.65 14.51 -12.35
C THR A 92 4.73 14.04 -13.80
N TYR A 93 4.95 12.77 -14.01
CA TYR A 93 5.04 12.20 -15.35
C TYR A 93 4.65 10.71 -15.27
N SER A 94 3.91 10.26 -16.28
CA SER A 94 3.66 8.83 -16.41
C SER A 94 3.55 8.47 -17.90
N SER A 95 3.95 7.26 -18.23
CA SER A 95 3.72 6.69 -19.56
C SER A 95 3.53 5.20 -19.39
N SER A 96 2.83 4.61 -20.34
CA SER A 96 2.64 3.17 -20.36
C SER A 96 2.64 2.70 -21.80
N HIS A 97 3.04 1.45 -21.98
CA HIS A 97 3.02 0.81 -23.28
C HIS A 97 2.52 -0.61 -23.09
N ARG A 98 1.70 -1.06 -24.02
CA ARG A 98 1.26 -2.43 -24.09
C ARG A 98 1.46 -2.90 -25.52
N ALA A 99 2.20 -3.98 -25.69
CA ALA A 99 2.34 -4.58 -27.01
C ALA A 99 0.98 -5.08 -27.49
N ASP A 100 0.70 -4.96 -28.79
CA ASP A 100 -0.52 -5.49 -29.36
C ASP A 100 -0.58 -7.00 -29.12
N ALA A 101 -1.79 -7.48 -28.83
CA ALA A 101 -2.01 -8.91 -28.72
C ALA A 101 -1.72 -9.53 -30.08
N VAL A 102 -0.68 -10.34 -30.16
CA VAL A 102 -0.35 -11.07 -31.35
C VAL A 102 -1.06 -12.42 -31.27
N SER A 103 -1.94 -12.64 -32.16
CA SER A 103 -2.64 -13.93 -32.27
C SER A 103 -1.75 -14.95 -32.96
#